data_e2a1e29cc9b1ee5ce69d10eec6241c00
#
_entry.id   e2a1e29cc9b1ee5ce69d10eec6241c00
#
_cell.length_a   1.000
_cell.length_b   1.000
_cell.length_c   1.000
_cell.angle_alpha   90.00
_cell.angle_beta   90.00
_cell.angle_gamma   90.00
#
_symmetry.space_group_name_H-M   'P 1'
#
loop_
_entity.id
_entity.type
_entity.pdbx_description
1 polymer ?
#
loop_
_entity_poly.entity_id
_entity_poly.type
_entity_poly.pdbx_seq_one_letter_code
_entity_poly.pdbx_strand_id
1 'polypeptide(L)'
;MPELPEVETTVRAIRPFENTILKKIIIHNRNLRWQVDENLEDLVANKKILTITRRAKYILIHFSKYSLMLHLGMSGKLRIQNNQDNYFKKHDHVEFIFKDKKIIFNDVRRFGSLHVTKNPNEHILIKNLGVEPLSRRFNKNFLFKLCSETNLEIKKLLMDQRKVVGVGNIYALSLIHI
;
A
#
# COMPACT_ATOMS: atom_id res chain seq x y z
N MET A 1 -13.16 1.24 1.64
CA MET A 1 -11.71 1.01 1.94
C MET A 1 -11.08 0.46 0.69
N PRO A 2 -9.97 1.00 0.22
CA PRO A 2 -9.26 0.40 -0.91
C PRO A 2 -8.89 -1.05 -0.62
N GLU A 3 -9.36 -1.97 -1.47
CA GLU A 3 -9.04 -3.39 -1.45
C GLU A 3 -7.95 -3.68 -2.49
N LEU A 4 -7.63 -4.93 -2.77
CA LEU A 4 -6.54 -5.29 -3.68
C LEU A 4 -6.63 -4.61 -5.06
N PRO A 5 -7.78 -4.61 -5.76
CA PRO A 5 -7.88 -4.02 -7.10
C PRO A 5 -7.63 -2.49 -7.11
N GLU A 6 -8.15 -1.76 -6.11
CA GLU A 6 -7.94 -0.31 -6.02
C GLU A 6 -6.47 0.02 -5.71
N VAL A 7 -5.83 -0.79 -4.85
CA VAL A 7 -4.41 -0.63 -4.56
C VAL A 7 -3.56 -0.97 -5.79
N GLU A 8 -3.89 -2.02 -6.52
CA GLU A 8 -3.21 -2.39 -7.78
C GLU A 8 -3.35 -1.29 -8.83
N THR A 9 -4.55 -0.72 -8.98
CA THR A 9 -4.79 0.41 -9.88
C THR A 9 -3.93 1.62 -9.50
N THR A 10 -3.82 1.89 -8.19
CA THR A 10 -2.96 2.96 -7.67
C THR A 10 -1.48 2.69 -7.98
N VAL A 11 -1.01 1.46 -7.80
CA VAL A 11 0.36 1.06 -8.16
C VAL A 11 0.61 1.29 -9.64
N ARG A 12 -0.29 0.88 -10.51
CA ARG A 12 -0.16 1.10 -11.96
C ARG A 12 -0.10 2.57 -12.32
N ALA A 13 -0.90 3.42 -11.66
CA ALA A 13 -0.89 4.86 -11.90
C ALA A 13 0.44 5.54 -11.53
N ILE A 14 1.14 5.04 -10.50
CA ILE A 14 2.42 5.60 -10.07
C ILE A 14 3.64 4.86 -10.63
N ARG A 15 3.46 3.72 -11.32
CA ARG A 15 4.55 2.96 -11.96
C ARG A 15 5.41 3.79 -12.93
N PRO A 16 4.90 4.80 -13.65
CA PRO A 16 5.74 5.70 -14.47
C PRO A 16 6.85 6.45 -13.70
N PHE A 17 6.80 6.44 -12.36
CA PHE A 17 7.88 6.99 -11.52
C PHE A 17 9.02 5.99 -11.25
N GLU A 18 8.92 4.75 -11.70
CA GLU A 18 10.04 3.82 -11.69
C GLU A 18 11.20 4.39 -12.52
N ASN A 19 12.40 4.11 -12.09
CA ASN A 19 13.64 4.64 -12.66
C ASN A 19 13.83 6.16 -12.56
N THR A 20 12.96 6.89 -11.90
CA THR A 20 13.12 8.32 -11.59
C THR A 20 13.74 8.54 -10.22
N ILE A 21 14.25 9.74 -9.98
CA ILE A 21 14.82 10.13 -8.70
C ILE A 21 13.74 10.81 -7.86
N LEU A 22 13.47 10.27 -6.68
CA LEU A 22 12.69 10.94 -5.65
C LEU A 22 13.58 12.02 -5.03
N LYS A 23 13.37 13.28 -5.42
CA LYS A 23 14.20 14.39 -4.96
C LYS A 23 14.00 14.69 -3.49
N LYS A 24 12.75 14.69 -3.03
CA LYS A 24 12.40 15.09 -1.67
C LYS A 24 11.06 14.46 -1.27
N ILE A 25 10.91 14.20 0.02
CA ILE A 25 9.59 13.95 0.65
C ILE A 25 9.32 15.13 1.59
N ILE A 26 8.09 15.61 1.60
CA ILE A 26 7.60 16.57 2.59
C ILE A 26 6.49 15.91 3.37
N ILE A 27 6.64 15.81 4.67
CA ILE A 27 5.64 15.25 5.57
C ILE A 27 4.99 16.39 6.34
N HIS A 28 3.77 16.73 5.96
CA HIS A 28 2.98 17.78 6.60
C HIS A 28 2.34 17.30 7.90
N ASN A 29 2.05 15.99 7.99
CA ASN A 29 1.48 15.39 9.19
C ASN A 29 2.04 13.99 9.39
N ARG A 30 2.81 13.81 10.47
CA ARG A 30 3.39 12.51 10.86
C ARG A 30 2.41 11.62 11.61
N ASN A 31 1.31 12.19 12.14
CA ASN A 31 0.31 11.45 12.91
C ASN A 31 -0.71 10.75 11.98
N LEU A 32 -0.25 9.74 11.27
CA LEU A 32 -1.09 8.80 10.55
C LEU A 32 -1.55 7.67 11.50
N ARG A 33 -1.96 6.51 10.98
CA ARG A 33 -2.32 5.36 11.81
C ARG A 33 -1.20 4.96 12.79
N TRP A 34 0.05 5.06 12.35
CA TRP A 34 1.26 5.05 13.17
C TRP A 34 2.07 6.28 12.83
N GLN A 35 2.82 6.75 13.80
CA GLN A 35 3.71 7.88 13.59
C GLN A 35 4.72 7.55 12.50
N VAL A 36 4.91 8.46 11.56
CA VAL A 36 5.90 8.33 10.51
C VAL A 36 7.30 8.53 11.10
N ASP A 37 8.23 7.65 10.74
CA ASP A 37 9.62 7.69 11.20
C ASP A 37 10.25 9.07 10.93
N GLU A 38 10.95 9.61 11.93
CA GLU A 38 11.55 10.95 11.85
C GLU A 38 12.66 11.06 10.80
N ASN A 39 13.37 9.95 10.54
CA ASN A 39 14.48 9.90 9.58
C ASN A 39 14.05 9.45 8.17
N LEU A 40 12.74 9.27 7.94
CA LEU A 40 12.26 8.68 6.67
C LEU A 40 12.72 9.50 5.46
N GLU A 41 12.64 10.81 5.53
CA GLU A 41 13.00 11.71 4.43
C GLU A 41 14.48 11.54 4.04
N ASP A 42 15.38 11.51 5.02
CA ASP A 42 16.83 11.41 4.79
C ASP A 42 17.23 10.06 4.18
N LEU A 43 16.52 9.00 4.53
CA LEU A 43 16.79 7.65 4.04
C LEU A 43 16.50 7.48 2.55
N VAL A 44 15.53 8.23 2.00
CA VAL A 44 15.05 8.03 0.63
C VAL A 44 15.18 9.27 -0.27
N ALA A 45 15.49 10.45 0.28
CA ALA A 45 15.73 11.65 -0.51
C ALA A 45 16.90 11.47 -1.48
N ASN A 46 16.75 12.00 -2.68
CA ASN A 46 17.72 11.91 -3.78
C ASN A 46 18.08 10.46 -4.18
N LYS A 47 17.17 9.51 -3.92
CA LYS A 47 17.33 8.11 -4.32
C LYS A 47 16.50 7.78 -5.55
N LYS A 48 17.05 6.92 -6.39
CA LYS A 48 16.35 6.38 -7.55
C LYS A 48 15.35 5.33 -7.09
N ILE A 49 14.08 5.44 -7.52
CA ILE A 49 13.09 4.38 -7.41
C ILE A 49 13.48 3.28 -8.40
N LEU A 50 13.67 2.06 -7.90
CA LEU A 50 14.00 0.89 -8.72
C LEU A 50 12.74 0.26 -9.28
N THR A 51 11.79 -0.08 -8.40
CA THR A 51 10.53 -0.70 -8.78
C THR A 51 9.42 -0.25 -7.82
N ILE A 52 8.18 -0.34 -8.26
CA ILE A 52 6.98 -0.12 -7.44
C ILE A 52 6.11 -1.37 -7.53
N THR A 53 5.90 -2.02 -6.42
CA THR A 53 5.16 -3.29 -6.34
C THR A 53 4.01 -3.20 -5.34
N ARG A 54 3.19 -4.25 -5.30
CA ARG A 54 2.12 -4.42 -4.32
C ARG A 54 2.33 -5.72 -3.53
N ARG A 55 2.07 -5.65 -2.24
CA ARG A 55 1.87 -6.85 -1.41
C ARG A 55 0.59 -6.65 -0.60
N ALA A 56 -0.40 -7.50 -0.79
CA ALA A 56 -1.72 -7.34 -0.20
C ALA A 56 -2.32 -5.94 -0.53
N LYS A 57 -2.56 -5.12 0.48
CA LYS A 57 -3.06 -3.73 0.35
C LYS A 57 -1.94 -2.69 0.56
N TYR A 58 -0.67 -3.12 0.56
CA TYR A 58 0.50 -2.24 0.69
C TYR A 58 1.10 -1.94 -0.67
N ILE A 59 1.40 -0.67 -0.91
CA ILE A 59 2.23 -0.18 -2.02
C ILE A 59 3.66 -0.18 -1.52
N LEU A 60 4.56 -0.81 -2.25
CA LEU A 60 5.97 -0.92 -1.93
C LEU A 60 6.77 -0.15 -3.00
N ILE A 61 7.48 0.89 -2.58
CA ILE A 61 8.36 1.69 -3.43
C ILE A 61 9.79 1.32 -3.05
N HIS A 62 10.50 0.66 -3.95
CA HIS A 62 11.82 0.10 -3.69
C HIS A 62 12.95 1.01 -4.14
N PHE A 63 13.91 1.22 -3.26
CA PHE A 63 15.19 1.89 -3.50
C PHE A 63 16.33 0.87 -3.31
N SER A 64 17.59 1.29 -3.51
CA SER A 64 18.73 0.37 -3.42
C SER A 64 18.94 -0.26 -2.04
N LYS A 65 18.65 0.48 -0.96
CA LYS A 65 18.88 0.02 0.44
C LYS A 65 17.61 -0.07 1.25
N TYR A 66 16.57 0.65 0.87
CA TYR A 66 15.33 0.78 1.62
C TYR A 66 14.12 0.61 0.71
N SER A 67 13.00 0.33 1.32
CA SER A 67 11.69 0.38 0.68
C SER A 67 10.75 1.22 1.51
N LEU A 68 9.93 2.04 0.86
CA LEU A 68 8.78 2.66 1.47
C LEU A 68 7.60 1.72 1.37
N MET A 69 6.84 1.60 2.45
CA MET A 69 5.61 0.85 2.54
C MET A 69 4.47 1.82 2.81
N LEU A 70 3.59 2.00 1.86
CA LEU A 70 2.41 2.86 1.97
C LEU A 70 1.15 2.01 2.02
N HIS A 71 0.30 2.25 3.02
CA HIS A 71 -1.04 1.69 3.12
C HIS A 71 -2.08 2.81 3.03
N LEU A 72 -3.06 2.66 2.14
CA LEU A 72 -4.05 3.72 1.90
C LEU A 72 -5.10 3.84 3.02
N GLY A 73 -5.15 2.89 3.94
CA GLY A 73 -6.17 2.89 5.00
C GLY A 73 -7.58 2.74 4.47
N MET A 74 -8.47 3.62 4.88
CA MET A 74 -9.87 3.60 4.46
C MET A 74 -10.23 4.72 3.46
N SER A 75 -9.57 5.85 3.54
CA SER A 75 -9.85 7.06 2.73
C SER A 75 -8.63 7.58 1.98
N GLY A 76 -7.48 6.92 2.15
CA GLY A 76 -6.24 7.34 1.52
C GLY A 76 -6.27 7.18 0.01
N LYS A 77 -5.69 8.15 -0.66
CA LYS A 77 -5.52 8.17 -2.12
C LYS A 77 -4.24 8.88 -2.49
N LEU A 78 -3.68 8.49 -3.64
CA LEU A 78 -2.57 9.20 -4.25
C LEU A 78 -3.07 10.10 -5.38
N ARG A 79 -2.54 11.30 -5.46
CA ARG A 79 -2.82 12.28 -6.50
C ARG A 79 -1.51 12.72 -7.14
N ILE A 80 -1.44 12.71 -8.46
CA ILE A 80 -0.28 13.19 -9.23
C ILE A 80 -0.58 14.63 -9.67
N GLN A 81 0.37 15.54 -9.44
CA GLN A 81 0.32 16.94 -9.84
C GLN A 81 1.65 17.38 -10.46
N ASN A 82 1.63 18.47 -11.23
CA ASN A 82 2.86 19.16 -11.59
C ASN A 82 3.39 19.93 -10.37
N ASN A 83 4.71 20.10 -10.28
CA ASN A 83 5.31 20.83 -9.14
C ASN A 83 4.86 22.30 -9.08
N GLN A 84 4.49 22.89 -10.21
CA GLN A 84 4.00 24.27 -10.29
C GLN A 84 2.57 24.44 -9.77
N ASP A 85 1.82 23.35 -9.66
CA ASP A 85 0.45 23.40 -9.15
C ASP A 85 0.46 23.59 -7.63
N ASN A 86 0.07 24.78 -7.17
CA ASN A 86 0.05 25.14 -5.74
C ASN A 86 -1.27 24.75 -5.06
N TYR A 87 -1.96 23.73 -5.58
CA TYR A 87 -3.23 23.30 -4.99
C TYR A 87 -3.01 22.27 -3.88
N PHE A 88 -3.04 22.75 -2.64
CA PHE A 88 -2.97 21.94 -1.41
C PHE A 88 -4.36 21.69 -0.84
N LYS A 89 -4.65 20.46 -0.44
CA LYS A 89 -5.93 20.11 0.19
C LYS A 89 -5.74 19.86 1.69
N LYS A 90 -6.78 20.15 2.46
CA LYS A 90 -6.80 20.04 3.94
C LYS A 90 -6.20 18.73 4.49
N HIS A 91 -6.25 17.63 3.76
CA HIS A 91 -5.80 16.30 4.22
C HIS A 91 -4.65 15.75 3.39
N ASP A 92 -3.88 16.61 2.74
CA ASP A 92 -2.63 16.24 2.10
C ASP A 92 -1.56 16.10 3.19
N HIS A 93 -1.11 14.87 3.44
CA HIS A 93 -0.22 14.58 4.55
C HIS A 93 1.23 14.39 4.13
N VAL A 94 1.45 13.88 2.91
CA VAL A 94 2.80 13.60 2.39
C VAL A 94 2.87 13.97 0.92
N GLU A 95 3.97 14.65 0.54
CA GLU A 95 4.31 14.93 -0.86
C GLU A 95 5.62 14.22 -1.21
N PHE A 96 5.59 13.44 -2.29
CA PHE A 96 6.77 12.83 -2.90
C PHE A 96 7.13 13.66 -4.14
N ILE A 97 8.24 14.38 -4.09
CA ILE A 97 8.62 15.38 -5.09
C ILE A 97 9.66 14.80 -6.05
N PHE A 98 9.35 14.86 -7.34
CA PHE A 98 10.22 14.47 -8.46
C PHE A 98 10.67 15.71 -9.24
N LYS A 99 11.28 15.52 -10.42
CA LYS A 99 11.77 16.63 -11.24
C LYS A 99 10.68 17.63 -11.63
N ASP A 100 9.60 17.14 -12.21
CA ASP A 100 8.54 17.97 -12.81
C ASP A 100 7.18 17.73 -12.16
N LYS A 101 7.03 16.64 -11.42
CA LYS A 101 5.77 16.19 -10.82
C LYS A 101 5.94 15.85 -9.35
N LYS A 102 4.83 15.82 -8.66
CA LYS A 102 4.73 15.31 -7.28
C LYS A 102 3.58 14.32 -7.15
N ILE A 103 3.75 13.35 -6.26
CA ILE A 103 2.68 12.46 -5.80
C ILE A 103 2.30 12.92 -4.41
N ILE A 104 1.01 13.11 -4.17
CA ILE A 104 0.48 13.58 -2.89
C ILE A 104 -0.37 12.48 -2.27
N PHE A 105 -0.05 12.13 -1.04
CA PHE A 105 -0.87 11.24 -0.22
C PHE A 105 -1.88 12.07 0.58
N ASN A 106 -3.15 11.90 0.22
CA ASN A 106 -4.29 12.51 0.89
C ASN A 106 -5.08 11.45 1.65
N ASP A 107 -5.38 11.68 2.93
CA ASP A 107 -6.15 10.74 3.75
C ASP A 107 -6.96 11.45 4.84
N VAL A 108 -8.25 11.63 4.61
CA VAL A 108 -9.18 12.33 5.51
C VAL A 108 -9.21 11.71 6.91
N ARG A 109 -9.19 10.38 7.00
CA ARG A 109 -9.35 9.64 8.26
C ARG A 109 -8.02 9.32 8.96
N ARG A 110 -6.89 9.51 8.28
CA ARG A 110 -5.53 9.18 8.79
C ARG A 110 -5.37 7.71 9.22
N PHE A 111 -6.09 6.80 8.58
CA PHE A 111 -5.96 5.35 8.78
C PHE A 111 -4.93 4.72 7.85
N GLY A 112 -4.39 5.50 6.94
CA GLY A 112 -3.23 5.12 6.15
C GLY A 112 -1.96 5.11 6.97
N SER A 113 -0.89 4.57 6.40
CA SER A 113 0.41 4.54 7.06
C SER A 113 1.55 4.62 6.05
N LEU A 114 2.67 5.15 6.49
CA LEU A 114 3.90 5.22 5.72
C LEU A 114 5.06 4.76 6.61
N HIS A 115 5.79 3.76 6.14
CA HIS A 115 6.93 3.17 6.84
C HIS A 115 8.13 3.09 5.90
N VAL A 116 9.33 3.10 6.48
CA VAL A 116 10.57 2.77 5.78
C VAL A 116 11.17 1.49 6.37
N THR A 117 11.65 0.60 5.52
CA THR A 117 12.27 -0.67 5.96
C THR A 117 13.36 -1.10 4.99
N LYS A 118 14.34 -1.85 5.48
CA LYS A 118 15.35 -2.51 4.64
C LYS A 118 14.78 -3.73 3.91
N ASN A 119 13.88 -4.46 4.57
CA ASN A 119 13.27 -5.66 4.01
C ASN A 119 11.75 -5.66 4.28
N PRO A 120 10.92 -5.35 3.28
CA PRO A 120 9.47 -5.37 3.46
C PRO A 120 8.92 -6.73 3.91
N ASN A 121 9.51 -7.84 3.46
CA ASN A 121 9.01 -9.18 3.79
C ASN A 121 9.18 -9.55 5.27
N GLU A 122 10.15 -8.95 5.94
CA GLU A 122 10.40 -9.14 7.38
C GLU A 122 9.64 -8.15 8.26
N HIS A 123 9.08 -7.12 7.66
CA HIS A 123 8.34 -6.11 8.41
C HIS A 123 7.10 -6.70 9.08
N ILE A 124 6.85 -6.33 10.35
CA ILE A 124 5.78 -6.91 11.18
C ILE A 124 4.40 -6.86 10.53
N LEU A 125 4.13 -5.86 9.73
CA LEU A 125 2.86 -5.67 9.02
C LEU A 125 2.70 -6.54 7.76
N ILE A 126 3.79 -7.16 7.27
CA ILE A 126 3.79 -7.96 6.03
C ILE A 126 4.15 -9.43 6.29
N LYS A 127 5.08 -9.72 7.20
CA LYS A 127 5.66 -11.07 7.39
C LYS A 127 4.63 -12.17 7.63
N ASN A 128 3.50 -11.84 8.24
CA ASN A 128 2.45 -12.80 8.59
C ASN A 128 1.25 -12.77 7.61
N LEU A 129 1.39 -12.06 6.49
CA LEU A 129 0.33 -11.99 5.48
C LEU A 129 0.23 -13.30 4.68
N GLY A 130 -0.99 -13.75 4.46
CA GLY A 130 -1.33 -14.96 3.73
C GLY A 130 -1.07 -14.90 2.23
N VAL A 131 -1.77 -15.73 1.49
CA VAL A 131 -1.56 -15.96 0.06
C VAL A 131 -2.23 -14.84 -0.77
N GLU A 132 -1.53 -14.38 -1.81
CA GLU A 132 -2.11 -13.49 -2.83
C GLU A 132 -3.18 -14.24 -3.64
N PRO A 133 -4.40 -13.71 -3.76
CA PRO A 133 -5.52 -14.42 -4.41
C PRO A 133 -5.32 -14.64 -5.91
N LEU A 134 -4.46 -13.85 -6.55
CA LEU A 134 -4.16 -13.99 -7.98
C LEU A 134 -2.87 -14.79 -8.24
N SER A 135 -2.26 -15.36 -7.20
CA SER A 135 -1.07 -16.22 -7.36
C SER A 135 -1.46 -17.68 -7.62
N ARG A 136 -0.55 -18.46 -8.23
CA ARG A 136 -0.73 -19.91 -8.41
C ARG A 136 -0.92 -20.68 -7.10
N ARG A 137 -0.49 -20.11 -5.97
CA ARG A 137 -0.67 -20.69 -4.63
C ARG A 137 -2.12 -20.67 -4.16
N PHE A 138 -2.92 -19.70 -4.62
CA PHE A 138 -4.35 -19.65 -4.36
C PHE A 138 -5.08 -20.47 -5.42
N ASN A 139 -5.44 -21.70 -5.10
CA ASN A 139 -6.13 -22.63 -5.97
C ASN A 139 -7.22 -23.39 -5.20
N LYS A 140 -7.99 -24.22 -5.91
CA LYS A 140 -9.11 -24.99 -5.32
C LYS A 140 -8.69 -25.83 -4.11
N ASN A 141 -7.52 -26.48 -4.19
CA ASN A 141 -7.05 -27.35 -3.10
C ASN A 141 -6.67 -26.53 -1.85
N PHE A 142 -6.02 -25.38 -2.05
CA PHE A 142 -5.71 -24.45 -0.97
C PHE A 142 -6.99 -23.95 -0.29
N LEU A 143 -7.98 -23.49 -1.06
CA LEU A 143 -9.24 -22.99 -0.50
C LEU A 143 -10.02 -24.12 0.22
N PHE A 144 -10.11 -25.29 -0.39
CA PHE A 144 -10.74 -26.47 0.23
C PHE A 144 -10.09 -26.80 1.58
N LYS A 145 -8.77 -26.85 1.63
CA LYS A 145 -8.02 -27.09 2.88
C LYS A 145 -8.35 -26.03 3.93
N LEU A 146 -8.30 -24.74 3.55
CA LEU A 146 -8.64 -23.66 4.49
C LEU A 146 -10.06 -23.81 5.05
N CYS A 147 -11.03 -24.19 4.23
CA CYS A 147 -12.42 -24.37 4.67
C CYS A 147 -12.59 -25.60 5.55
N SER A 148 -11.86 -26.70 5.30
CA SER A 148 -11.95 -27.93 6.09
C SER A 148 -11.27 -27.85 7.47
N GLU A 149 -10.34 -26.91 7.65
CA GLU A 149 -9.61 -26.72 8.91
C GLU A 149 -10.29 -25.75 9.90
N THR A 150 -11.48 -25.21 9.56
CA THR A 150 -12.14 -24.22 10.41
C THR A 150 -13.67 -24.25 10.25
N ASN A 151 -14.36 -23.89 11.33
CA ASN A 151 -15.82 -23.65 11.34
C ASN A 151 -16.17 -22.15 11.17
N LEU A 152 -15.20 -21.31 10.77
CA LEU A 152 -15.49 -19.91 10.52
C LEU A 152 -16.39 -19.72 9.30
N GLU A 153 -17.25 -18.72 9.38
CA GLU A 153 -18.02 -18.27 8.21
C GLU A 153 -17.07 -17.94 7.05
N ILE A 154 -17.44 -18.36 5.84
CA ILE A 154 -16.61 -18.17 4.64
C ILE A 154 -16.19 -16.70 4.44
N LYS A 155 -17.08 -15.75 4.75
CA LYS A 155 -16.75 -14.32 4.70
C LYS A 155 -15.59 -13.95 5.62
N LYS A 156 -15.64 -14.40 6.86
CA LYS A 156 -14.57 -14.13 7.86
C LYS A 156 -13.27 -14.79 7.44
N LEU A 157 -13.34 -16.01 6.90
CA LEU A 157 -12.20 -16.75 6.40
C LEU A 157 -11.50 -16.02 5.25
N LEU A 158 -12.25 -15.57 4.24
CA LEU A 158 -11.72 -14.85 3.08
C LEU A 158 -11.16 -13.46 3.44
N MET A 159 -11.69 -12.83 4.49
CA MET A 159 -11.23 -11.53 4.96
C MET A 159 -10.05 -11.60 5.94
N ASP A 160 -9.68 -12.79 6.44
CA ASP A 160 -8.48 -12.94 7.29
C ASP A 160 -7.22 -12.77 6.45
N GLN A 161 -6.57 -11.62 6.60
CA GLN A 161 -5.35 -11.27 5.85
C GLN A 161 -4.18 -12.22 6.11
N ARG A 162 -4.23 -13.05 7.14
CA ARG A 162 -3.25 -14.12 7.42
C ARG A 162 -3.49 -15.35 6.55
N LYS A 163 -4.65 -15.48 5.96
CA LYS A 163 -5.06 -16.60 5.10
C LYS A 163 -5.05 -16.18 3.62
N VAL A 164 -5.90 -15.20 3.28
CA VAL A 164 -6.02 -14.64 1.93
C VAL A 164 -5.88 -13.14 2.03
N VAL A 165 -4.96 -12.56 1.26
CA VAL A 165 -4.68 -11.12 1.35
C VAL A 165 -5.50 -10.31 0.37
N GLY A 166 -5.66 -9.02 0.68
CA GLY A 166 -6.22 -8.05 -0.26
C GLY A 166 -7.75 -8.03 -0.35
N VAL A 167 -8.43 -9.08 0.09
CA VAL A 167 -9.89 -9.14 0.15
C VAL A 167 -10.39 -8.31 1.33
N GLY A 168 -11.41 -7.54 1.10
CA GLY A 168 -12.14 -6.81 2.13
C GLY A 168 -13.64 -7.08 2.00
N ASN A 169 -14.44 -6.19 2.59
CA ASN A 169 -15.89 -6.42 2.67
C ASN A 169 -16.59 -6.39 1.32
N ILE A 170 -16.14 -5.53 0.40
CA ILE A 170 -16.79 -5.37 -0.92
C ILE A 170 -16.59 -6.64 -1.75
N TYR A 171 -15.34 -7.10 -1.92
CA TYR A 171 -15.04 -8.27 -2.73
C TYR A 171 -15.47 -9.57 -2.05
N ALA A 172 -15.40 -9.68 -0.71
CA ALA A 172 -15.93 -10.85 -0.02
C ALA A 172 -17.43 -11.03 -0.25
N LEU A 173 -18.22 -9.95 -0.16
CA LEU A 173 -19.66 -10.00 -0.45
C LEU A 173 -19.93 -10.33 -1.93
N SER A 174 -19.20 -9.72 -2.86
CA SER A 174 -19.36 -10.00 -4.29
C SER A 174 -19.07 -11.47 -4.61
N LEU A 175 -18.04 -12.07 -3.99
CA LEU A 175 -17.69 -13.48 -4.19
C LEU A 175 -18.71 -14.46 -3.62
N ILE A 176 -19.43 -14.07 -2.55
CA ILE A 176 -20.40 -14.94 -1.86
C ILE A 176 -21.79 -14.85 -2.50
N HIS A 177 -22.13 -13.71 -3.09
CA HIS A 177 -23.47 -13.42 -3.61
C HIS A 177 -23.55 -13.36 -5.14
N ILE A 178 -22.62 -13.98 -5.85
CA ILE A 178 -22.66 -14.14 -7.32
C ILE A 178 -23.75 -15.14 -7.70
#